data_99c0c05334fc424e02d1448398b90389
#
_entry.id   99c0c05334fc424e02d1448398b90389
#
_cell.length_a   1.000
_cell.length_b   1.000
_cell.length_c   1.000
_cell.angle_alpha   90.00
_cell.angle_beta   90.00
_cell.angle_gamma   90.00
#
_symmetry.space_group_name_H-M   'P 1'
#
loop_
_entity.id
_entity.type
_entity.pdbx_description
1 polymer ?
#
loop_
_entity_poly.entity_id
_entity_poly.type
_entity_poly.pdbx_seq_one_letter_code
_entity_poly.pdbx_strand_id
1 'polypeptide(L)'
;MFDVCVIGQIVKDYNYLKGKKYPPKISAGGTAYYSTYTYYNFGLKTAVVTSLSKNDKYLLSKQFENIKIINNNNVASTEFRNFYKLGDKNYRKQEVTYNNRPVKDKIPKAKIYHFGPLVPNDINYTLYKKIKKRKGLKILDVQGLTRNIKNQIITKP
;
A
#
# COMPACT_ATOMS: atom_id res chain seq x y z
N MET A 1 -18.37 12.08 7.46
CA MET A 1 -18.27 10.96 6.49
C MET A 1 -17.21 11.30 5.47
N PHE A 2 -16.39 10.36 5.02
CA PHE A 2 -15.37 10.56 3.98
C PHE A 2 -15.98 10.31 2.59
N ASP A 3 -15.39 10.92 1.56
CA ASP A 3 -15.74 10.57 0.19
C ASP A 3 -15.10 9.23 -0.17
N VAL A 4 -13.81 9.05 0.18
CA VAL A 4 -13.07 7.80 -0.06
C VAL A 4 -12.38 7.31 1.19
N CYS A 5 -12.43 6.00 1.42
CA CYS A 5 -11.58 5.29 2.36
C CYS A 5 -10.74 4.26 1.60
N VAL A 6 -9.44 4.50 1.51
CA VAL A 6 -8.48 3.55 0.94
C VAL A 6 -8.04 2.57 2.03
N ILE A 7 -7.96 1.29 1.71
CA ILE A 7 -7.65 0.20 2.63
C ILE A 7 -6.52 -0.63 2.02
N GLY A 8 -5.37 -0.63 2.66
CA GLY A 8 -4.19 -1.34 2.18
C GLY A 8 -2.93 -0.87 2.86
N GLN A 9 -1.80 -1.48 2.54
CA GLN A 9 -0.53 -1.09 3.14
C GLN A 9 0.13 0.06 2.38
N ILE A 10 0.61 1.05 3.13
CA ILE A 10 1.67 1.95 2.69
C ILE A 10 2.97 1.24 3.03
N VAL A 11 3.85 1.12 2.06
CA VAL A 11 5.06 0.33 2.16
C VAL A 11 6.31 1.19 1.99
N LYS A 12 7.45 0.64 2.39
CA LYS A 12 8.75 1.23 2.19
C LYS A 12 9.41 0.57 0.98
N ASP A 13 9.61 1.36 -0.07
CA ASP A 13 10.25 0.91 -1.30
C ASP A 13 11.73 1.27 -1.31
N TYR A 14 12.59 0.26 -1.50
CA TYR A 14 14.02 0.40 -1.79
C TYR A 14 14.22 0.19 -3.29
N ASN A 15 14.61 1.23 -3.99
CA ASN A 15 14.77 1.20 -5.44
C ASN A 15 16.25 1.15 -5.82
N TYR A 16 16.69 -0.01 -6.32
CA TYR A 16 18.07 -0.29 -6.74
C TYR A 16 18.18 -0.18 -8.26
N LEU A 17 19.25 0.45 -8.73
CA LEU A 17 19.61 0.44 -10.15
C LEU A 17 20.81 -0.49 -10.37
N LYS A 18 20.60 -1.62 -11.07
CA LYS A 18 21.62 -2.63 -11.34
C LYS A 18 22.81 -1.99 -12.08
N GLY A 19 24.01 -2.27 -11.61
CA GLY A 19 25.26 -1.71 -12.16
C GLY A 19 25.67 -0.36 -11.54
N LYS A 20 24.88 0.20 -10.62
CA LYS A 20 25.26 1.39 -9.86
C LYS A 20 25.62 1.04 -8.42
N LYS A 21 26.71 1.63 -7.91
CA LYS A 21 27.19 1.44 -6.52
C LYS A 21 26.52 2.41 -5.51
N TYR A 22 25.52 3.18 -5.94
CA TYR A 22 24.82 4.10 -5.05
C TYR A 22 23.84 3.35 -4.14
N PRO A 23 23.60 3.88 -2.91
CA PRO A 23 22.55 3.35 -2.05
C PRO A 23 21.18 3.43 -2.74
N PRO A 24 20.23 2.55 -2.38
CA PRO A 24 18.90 2.58 -2.98
C PRO A 24 18.18 3.88 -2.67
N LYS A 25 17.41 4.38 -3.63
CA LYS A 25 16.44 5.44 -3.33
C LYS A 25 15.31 4.85 -2.50
N ILE A 26 15.06 5.43 -1.33
CA ILE A 26 13.99 5.02 -0.42
C ILE A 26 12.79 5.95 -0.62
N SER A 27 11.60 5.38 -0.71
CA SER A 27 10.34 6.14 -0.85
C SER A 27 9.17 5.40 -0.24
N ALA A 28 8.08 6.12 0.05
CA ALA A 28 6.79 5.47 0.27
C ALA A 28 6.28 4.89 -1.04
N GLY A 29 5.54 3.78 -0.92
CA GLY A 29 4.94 3.11 -2.05
C GLY A 29 3.66 2.36 -1.67
N GLY A 30 3.19 1.54 -2.60
CA GLY A 30 2.00 0.73 -2.46
C GLY A 30 0.73 1.40 -2.97
N THR A 31 -0.25 0.58 -3.34
CA THR A 31 -1.54 1.05 -3.86
C THR A 31 -2.21 2.03 -2.89
N ALA A 32 -2.17 1.74 -1.59
CA ALA A 32 -2.76 2.62 -0.58
C ALA A 32 -2.13 4.01 -0.58
N TYR A 33 -0.81 4.12 -0.78
CA TYR A 33 -0.14 5.42 -0.87
C TYR A 33 -0.60 6.20 -2.10
N TYR A 34 -0.45 5.61 -3.29
CA TYR A 34 -0.74 6.30 -4.54
C TYR A 34 -2.22 6.61 -4.72
N SER A 35 -3.11 5.68 -4.41
CA SER A 35 -4.56 5.92 -4.51
C SER A 35 -5.02 7.01 -3.55
N THR A 36 -4.52 7.00 -2.31
CA THR A 36 -4.85 8.05 -1.32
C THR A 36 -4.40 9.42 -1.80
N TYR A 37 -3.17 9.53 -2.29
CA TYR A 37 -2.60 10.75 -2.84
C TYR A 37 -3.42 11.27 -4.04
N THR A 38 -3.78 10.37 -4.95
CA THR A 38 -4.59 10.69 -6.14
C THR A 38 -5.97 11.22 -5.76
N TYR A 39 -6.70 10.52 -4.90
CA TYR A 39 -8.02 10.97 -4.46
C TYR A 39 -7.98 12.31 -3.73
N TYR A 40 -6.97 12.52 -2.89
CA TYR A 40 -6.78 13.80 -2.21
C TYR A 40 -6.56 14.94 -3.19
N ASN A 41 -5.71 14.75 -4.22
CA ASN A 41 -5.45 15.76 -5.24
C ASN A 41 -6.67 16.06 -6.14
N PHE A 42 -7.63 15.14 -6.22
CA PHE A 42 -8.95 15.42 -6.83
C PHE A 42 -9.92 16.16 -5.90
N GLY A 43 -9.46 16.64 -4.75
CA GLY A 43 -10.27 17.38 -3.79
C GLY A 43 -11.22 16.50 -2.95
N LEU A 44 -11.09 15.19 -2.99
CA LEU A 44 -11.95 14.28 -2.23
C LEU A 44 -11.51 14.20 -0.76
N LYS A 45 -12.46 14.25 0.16
CA LYS A 45 -12.21 14.03 1.59
C LYS A 45 -11.81 12.58 1.82
N THR A 46 -10.50 12.34 1.95
CA THR A 46 -9.90 11.01 1.91
C THR A 46 -9.46 10.53 3.29
N ALA A 47 -9.65 9.25 3.55
CA ALA A 47 -9.05 8.52 4.66
C ALA A 47 -8.26 7.33 4.13
N VAL A 48 -7.19 6.94 4.83
CA VAL A 48 -6.44 5.71 4.56
C VAL A 48 -6.34 4.85 5.81
N VAL A 49 -6.58 3.55 5.65
CA VAL A 49 -6.40 2.53 6.69
C VAL A 49 -5.24 1.64 6.27
N THR A 50 -4.16 1.67 7.05
CA THR A 50 -2.88 1.11 6.66
C THR A 50 -2.10 0.52 7.84
N SER A 51 -0.96 -0.12 7.55
CA SER A 51 0.04 -0.52 8.52
C SER A 51 1.40 0.02 8.07
N LEU A 52 1.86 1.08 8.72
CA LEU A 52 3.15 1.73 8.47
C LEU A 52 3.87 1.93 9.80
N SER A 53 5.15 1.61 9.91
CA SER A 53 5.95 1.86 11.10
C SER A 53 5.95 3.34 11.47
N LYS A 54 5.99 3.63 12.76
CA LYS A 54 6.16 5.00 13.24
C LYS A 54 7.44 5.64 12.69
N ASN A 55 8.49 4.84 12.58
CA ASN A 55 9.80 5.28 12.12
C ASN A 55 9.86 5.59 10.62
N ASP A 56 8.86 5.12 9.86
CA ASP A 56 8.81 5.33 8.41
C ASP A 56 7.82 6.42 7.97
N LYS A 57 7.19 7.12 8.93
CA LYS A 57 6.25 8.22 8.64
C LYS A 57 6.88 9.38 7.86
N TYR A 58 8.18 9.59 8.00
CA TYR A 58 8.93 10.63 7.26
C TYR A 58 8.89 10.44 5.74
N LEU A 59 8.52 9.23 5.27
CA LEU A 59 8.37 8.94 3.85
C LEU A 59 7.08 9.51 3.24
N LEU A 60 6.12 9.89 4.08
CA LEU A 60 4.85 10.44 3.61
C LEU A 60 5.05 11.87 3.11
N SER A 61 4.45 12.19 1.98
CA SER A 61 4.45 13.57 1.47
C SER A 61 3.62 14.51 2.34
N LYS A 62 3.87 15.83 2.26
CA LYS A 62 3.14 16.85 3.05
C LYS A 62 1.62 16.77 2.92
N GLN A 63 1.09 16.34 1.77
CA GLN A 63 -0.34 16.18 1.57
C GLN A 63 -0.98 15.21 2.57
N PHE A 64 -0.21 14.24 3.09
CA PHE A 64 -0.70 13.31 4.10
C PHE A 64 -0.97 13.94 5.46
N GLU A 65 -0.48 15.16 5.73
CA GLU A 65 -0.82 15.92 6.94
C GLU A 65 -2.33 16.26 6.99
N ASN A 66 -2.96 16.44 5.83
CA ASN A 66 -4.38 16.77 5.69
C ASN A 66 -5.27 15.53 5.48
N ILE A 67 -4.69 14.33 5.49
CA ILE A 67 -5.40 13.07 5.25
C ILE A 67 -5.59 12.32 6.57
N LYS A 68 -6.80 11.79 6.80
CA LYS A 68 -7.04 10.96 7.98
C LYS A 68 -6.35 9.60 7.82
N ILE A 69 -5.25 9.42 8.53
CA ILE A 69 -4.53 8.14 8.58
C ILE A 69 -5.01 7.35 9.80
N ILE A 70 -5.48 6.12 9.55
CA ILE A 70 -5.80 5.11 10.57
C ILE A 70 -4.74 4.03 10.43
N ASN A 71 -3.76 4.06 11.30
CA ASN A 71 -2.55 3.27 11.16
C ASN A 71 -2.35 2.28 12.31
N ASN A 72 -1.82 1.11 12.01
CA ASN A 72 -1.27 0.18 12.98
C ASN A 72 0.22 0.48 13.21
N ASN A 73 0.50 1.42 14.11
CA ASN A 73 1.85 1.95 14.33
C ASN A 73 2.84 0.99 15.02
N ASN A 74 2.38 -0.13 15.55
CA ASN A 74 3.19 -1.02 16.40
C ASN A 74 3.78 -2.19 15.61
N VAL A 75 3.98 -2.01 14.32
CA VAL A 75 4.50 -3.04 13.42
C VAL A 75 5.62 -2.47 12.55
N ALA A 76 6.52 -3.32 12.09
CA ALA A 76 7.46 -2.97 11.04
C ALA A 76 6.70 -2.71 9.73
N SER A 77 7.17 -1.80 8.91
CA SER A 77 6.62 -1.60 7.57
C SER A 77 6.86 -2.83 6.71
N THR A 78 5.95 -3.12 5.80
CA THR A 78 6.24 -4.01 4.68
C THR A 78 7.24 -3.32 3.77
N GLU A 79 8.31 -4.00 3.40
CA GLU A 79 9.37 -3.47 2.56
C GLU A 79 9.39 -4.18 1.21
N PHE A 80 9.54 -3.39 0.14
CA PHE A 80 9.80 -3.90 -1.20
C PHE A 80 11.19 -3.49 -1.64
N ARG A 81 11.96 -4.44 -2.20
CA ARG A 81 13.23 -4.19 -2.86
C ARG A 81 13.01 -4.34 -4.35
N ASN A 82 13.06 -3.22 -5.06
CA ASN A 82 12.83 -3.14 -6.50
C ASN A 82 14.18 -3.02 -7.20
N PHE A 83 14.52 -3.98 -8.05
CA PHE A 83 15.75 -4.00 -8.83
C PHE A 83 15.42 -3.67 -10.28
N TYR A 84 15.91 -2.54 -10.74
CA TYR A 84 15.77 -2.07 -12.11
C TYR A 84 17.08 -2.22 -12.88
N LYS A 85 17.02 -2.34 -14.19
CA LYS A 85 18.19 -2.39 -15.08
C LYS A 85 18.21 -1.16 -15.98
N LEU A 86 19.36 -0.48 -16.06
CA LEU A 86 19.54 0.65 -16.96
C LEU A 86 19.38 0.20 -18.41
N GLY A 87 18.62 0.96 -19.19
CA GLY A 87 18.35 0.67 -20.61
C GLY A 87 17.27 -0.41 -20.85
N ASP A 88 16.76 -1.06 -19.82
CA ASP A 88 15.69 -2.06 -19.93
C ASP A 88 14.49 -1.65 -19.07
N LYS A 89 13.53 -0.96 -19.68
CA LYS A 89 12.33 -0.45 -19.01
C LYS A 89 11.39 -1.56 -18.50
N ASN A 90 11.51 -2.76 -19.08
CA ASN A 90 10.66 -3.90 -18.74
C ASN A 90 11.25 -4.76 -17.62
N TYR A 91 12.54 -4.59 -17.32
CA TYR A 91 13.17 -5.35 -16.24
C TYR A 91 12.85 -4.77 -14.88
N ARG A 92 12.13 -5.54 -14.08
CA ARG A 92 11.95 -5.29 -12.65
C ARG A 92 11.85 -6.61 -11.90
N LYS A 93 12.86 -6.91 -11.09
CA LYS A 93 12.77 -7.94 -10.05
C LYS A 93 12.28 -7.30 -8.76
N GLN A 94 11.36 -7.95 -8.05
CA GLN A 94 10.86 -7.48 -6.76
C GLN A 94 11.06 -8.55 -5.69
N GLU A 95 11.56 -8.10 -4.55
CA GLU A 95 11.59 -8.89 -3.32
C GLU A 95 10.75 -8.17 -2.27
N VAL A 96 10.10 -8.92 -1.39
CA VAL A 96 9.25 -8.38 -0.33
C VAL A 96 9.63 -8.97 1.02
N THR A 97 9.81 -8.10 2.01
CA THR A 97 9.81 -8.47 3.42
C THR A 97 8.45 -8.07 3.97
N TYR A 98 7.61 -9.07 4.17
CA TYR A 98 6.21 -8.86 4.48
C TYR A 98 5.97 -8.78 5.99
N ASN A 99 5.22 -7.78 6.37
CA ASN A 99 4.68 -7.63 7.72
C ASN A 99 3.35 -8.42 7.81
N ASN A 100 3.36 -9.55 8.50
CA ASN A 100 2.24 -10.48 8.61
C ASN A 100 1.02 -9.94 9.39
N ARG A 101 0.91 -8.63 9.59
CA ARG A 101 -0.22 -8.06 10.32
C ARG A 101 -1.17 -7.36 9.36
N PRO A 102 -2.39 -7.89 9.22
CA PRO A 102 -3.40 -7.27 8.37
C PRO A 102 -3.78 -5.88 8.86
N VAL A 103 -4.26 -5.08 7.92
CA VAL A 103 -4.84 -3.76 8.18
C VAL A 103 -5.93 -3.85 9.25
N LYS A 104 -5.97 -2.87 10.17
CA LYS A 104 -6.93 -2.84 11.30
C LYS A 104 -8.39 -2.76 10.86
N ASP A 105 -9.25 -3.33 11.69
CA ASP A 105 -10.71 -3.40 11.49
C ASP A 105 -11.46 -2.06 11.60
N LYS A 106 -10.80 -1.00 12.06
CA LYS A 106 -11.45 0.29 12.33
C LYS A 106 -11.57 1.14 11.07
N ILE A 107 -12.53 0.79 10.21
CA ILE A 107 -12.75 1.45 8.92
C ILE A 107 -13.80 2.55 9.08
N PRO A 108 -13.51 3.81 8.75
CA PRO A 108 -14.47 4.90 8.84
C PRO A 108 -15.59 4.76 7.79
N LYS A 109 -16.70 5.47 7.99
CA LYS A 109 -17.78 5.56 6.99
C LYS A 109 -17.30 6.40 5.80
N ALA A 110 -17.48 5.87 4.58
CA ALA A 110 -17.14 6.53 3.34
C ALA A 110 -18.17 6.21 2.23
N LYS A 111 -18.20 7.03 1.19
CA LYS A 111 -19.01 6.79 -0.03
C LYS A 111 -18.35 5.75 -0.93
N ILE A 112 -17.00 5.70 -0.94
CA ILE A 112 -16.18 4.78 -1.72
C ILE A 112 -15.23 4.06 -0.78
N TYR A 113 -15.14 2.74 -0.91
CA TYR A 113 -14.14 1.89 -0.24
C TYR A 113 -13.23 1.29 -1.30
N HIS A 114 -11.96 1.71 -1.31
CA HIS A 114 -10.96 1.23 -2.26
C HIS A 114 -9.99 0.29 -1.56
N PHE A 115 -10.02 -0.99 -1.92
CA PHE A 115 -9.11 -2.01 -1.44
C PHE A 115 -7.89 -2.11 -2.36
N GLY A 116 -6.71 -1.95 -1.78
CA GLY A 116 -5.43 -2.02 -2.49
C GLY A 116 -4.47 -3.03 -1.87
N PRO A 117 -4.76 -4.35 -1.94
CA PRO A 117 -3.81 -5.36 -1.48
C PRO A 117 -2.58 -5.39 -2.38
N LEU A 118 -1.39 -5.56 -1.79
CA LEU A 118 -0.12 -5.66 -2.50
C LEU A 118 0.43 -7.07 -2.57
N VAL A 119 0.05 -7.89 -1.61
CA VAL A 119 0.42 -9.30 -1.51
C VAL A 119 -0.79 -10.12 -1.06
N PRO A 120 -0.79 -11.44 -1.27
CA PRO A 120 -1.84 -12.31 -0.76
C PRO A 120 -2.00 -12.14 0.77
N ASN A 121 -3.24 -12.12 1.25
CA ASN A 121 -3.61 -11.96 2.67
C ASN A 121 -3.19 -10.63 3.35
N ASP A 122 -2.78 -9.65 2.58
CA ASP A 122 -2.43 -8.29 3.01
C ASP A 122 -3.59 -7.59 3.74
N ILE A 123 -4.80 -7.87 3.31
CA ILE A 123 -6.04 -7.41 3.93
C ILE A 123 -6.82 -8.64 4.40
N ASN A 124 -7.23 -8.64 5.67
CA ASN A 124 -7.98 -9.76 6.23
C ASN A 124 -9.30 -9.97 5.47
N TYR A 125 -9.58 -11.21 5.08
CA TYR A 125 -10.81 -11.58 4.35
C TYR A 125 -12.09 -11.20 5.09
N THR A 126 -12.10 -11.25 6.42
CA THR A 126 -13.23 -10.81 7.23
C THR A 126 -13.57 -9.33 7.02
N LEU A 127 -12.56 -8.51 6.70
CA LEU A 127 -12.73 -7.09 6.42
C LEU A 127 -13.49 -6.86 5.11
N TYR A 128 -13.16 -7.62 4.05
CA TYR A 128 -13.92 -7.58 2.80
C TYR A 128 -15.40 -7.92 3.05
N LYS A 129 -15.68 -8.97 3.83
CA LYS A 129 -17.06 -9.36 4.18
C LYS A 129 -17.80 -8.26 4.96
N LYS A 130 -17.14 -7.62 5.94
CA LYS A 130 -17.74 -6.52 6.71
C LYS A 130 -18.06 -5.31 5.81
N ILE A 131 -17.13 -4.92 4.92
CA ILE A 131 -17.32 -3.76 4.07
C ILE A 131 -18.31 -4.02 2.93
N LYS A 132 -18.38 -5.25 2.41
CA LYS A 132 -19.40 -5.64 1.41
C LYS A 132 -20.81 -5.27 1.85
N LYS A 133 -21.12 -5.39 3.14
CA LYS A 133 -22.43 -5.07 3.72
C LYS A 133 -22.70 -3.57 3.91
N ARG A 134 -21.70 -2.71 3.80
CA ARG A 134 -21.87 -1.25 3.96
C ARG A 134 -22.40 -0.63 2.67
N LYS A 135 -23.16 0.47 2.80
CA LYS A 135 -23.50 1.31 1.64
C LYS A 135 -22.23 1.93 1.05
N GLY A 136 -22.28 2.30 -0.23
CA GLY A 136 -21.18 2.92 -0.96
C GLY A 136 -20.55 2.01 -2.02
N LEU A 137 -19.79 2.60 -2.94
CA LEU A 137 -19.06 1.90 -4.00
C LEU A 137 -17.88 1.12 -3.40
N LYS A 138 -17.57 -0.06 -3.95
CA LYS A 138 -16.39 -0.86 -3.62
C LYS A 138 -15.52 -0.98 -4.84
N ILE A 139 -14.26 -0.62 -4.69
CA ILE A 139 -13.21 -0.72 -5.70
C ILE A 139 -12.16 -1.70 -5.19
N LEU A 140 -11.65 -2.56 -6.03
CA LEU A 140 -10.60 -3.52 -5.72
C LEU A 140 -9.48 -3.44 -6.75
N ASP A 141 -8.28 -3.10 -6.30
CA ASP A 141 -7.06 -3.36 -7.06
C ASP A 141 -6.70 -4.84 -6.90
N VAL A 142 -6.64 -5.56 -8.00
CA VAL A 142 -6.39 -7.01 -8.00
C VAL A 142 -4.90 -7.36 -7.87
N GLN A 143 -3.99 -6.41 -7.86
CA GLN A 143 -2.54 -6.62 -7.91
C GLN A 143 -2.05 -7.63 -6.86
N GLY A 144 -2.48 -7.48 -5.61
CA GLY A 144 -2.07 -8.37 -4.53
C GLY A 144 -2.68 -9.77 -4.63
N LEU A 145 -3.80 -9.91 -5.32
CA LEU A 145 -4.48 -11.20 -5.52
C LEU A 145 -3.87 -12.02 -6.66
N THR A 146 -3.18 -11.36 -7.59
CA THR A 146 -2.55 -11.98 -8.77
C THR A 146 -1.05 -12.19 -8.57
N ARG A 147 -0.50 -11.94 -7.39
CA ARG A 147 0.92 -12.12 -7.07
C ARG A 147 1.14 -13.45 -6.36
N ASN A 148 2.19 -14.17 -6.76
CA ASN A 148 2.73 -15.28 -6.00
C ASN A 148 4.01 -14.85 -5.29
N ILE A 149 4.18 -15.30 -4.05
CA ILE A 149 5.39 -15.03 -3.26
C ILE A 149 6.05 -16.36 -2.96
N LYS A 150 7.26 -16.54 -3.49
CA LYS A 150 8.10 -17.70 -3.19
C LYS A 150 9.47 -17.20 -2.76
N ASN A 151 9.92 -17.61 -1.57
CA ASN A 151 11.20 -17.17 -0.98
C ASN A 151 11.40 -15.65 -1.03
N GLN A 152 10.38 -14.88 -0.63
CA GLN A 152 10.34 -13.41 -0.67
C GLN A 152 10.41 -12.80 -2.09
N ILE A 153 10.45 -13.60 -3.14
CA ILE A 153 10.42 -13.10 -4.52
C ILE A 153 8.98 -13.08 -5.02
N ILE A 154 8.59 -11.95 -5.62
CA ILE A 154 7.29 -11.81 -6.25
C ILE A 154 7.38 -12.31 -7.68
N THR A 155 6.53 -13.26 -8.01
CA THR A 155 6.33 -13.75 -9.37
C THR A 155 4.93 -13.41 -9.84
N LYS A 156 4.77 -13.25 -11.15
CA LYS A 156 3.44 -13.25 -11.77
C LYS A 156 2.89 -14.68 -11.79
N PRO A 157 1.56 -14.87 -11.76
CA PRO A 157 0.97 -16.18 -11.99
C PRO A 157 1.30 -16.72 -13.36
#